data_a8fc55d228f3acab501152737f892814
#
_entry.id   a8fc55d228f3acab501152737f892814
#
_cell.length_a   1.000
_cell.length_b   1.000
_cell.length_c   1.000
_cell.angle_alpha   90.00
_cell.angle_beta   90.00
_cell.angle_gamma   90.00
#
_symmetry.space_group_name_H-M   'P 1'
#
loop_
_entity.id
_entity.type
_entity.pdbx_description
1 polymer ?
#
loop_
_entity_poly.entity_id
_entity_poly.type
_entity_poly.pdbx_seq_one_letter_code
_entity_poly.pdbx_strand_id
1 'polypeptide(L)'
;MNRIETALAELKNKGEKALITFITAGDPDLETTEKLVLEMFDNGSDIVEIGVPFSDPVAEGKTIQLASLRSLEHGTNLTQIFGMVESLRKKTEKPLILMMYVNTIFRFGTEKFFGLCKEKGIDGVIVPDLPFEERDELQPYADNNGIISISLVAPTSHQRIADIANEAKGFLYSVSSTGVTGTRSKFTTDFDEFFGEIKRNCKVPAMVGFGISDPEQAKKMSGYCDGVIVGSAVVKIVAEYGKESVPKVGEFVKSLKKAITE
;
A
#
# COMPACT_ATOMS: atom_id res chain seq x y z
N MET A 1 -6.66 19.36 -1.21
CA MET A 1 -5.48 18.48 -1.21
C MET A 1 -5.93 17.14 -0.62
N ASN A 2 -5.56 16.03 -1.23
CA ASN A 2 -5.89 14.68 -0.77
C ASN A 2 -5.11 14.37 0.53
N ARG A 3 -5.65 13.49 1.41
CA ARG A 3 -4.98 13.14 2.69
C ARG A 3 -3.59 12.53 2.50
N ILE A 4 -3.37 11.75 1.41
CA ILE A 4 -2.05 11.21 1.06
C ILE A 4 -1.06 12.35 0.85
N GLU A 5 -1.41 13.32 0.02
CA GLU A 5 -0.54 14.47 -0.28
C GLU A 5 -0.25 15.31 0.96
N THR A 6 -1.26 15.51 1.80
CA THR A 6 -1.12 16.26 3.07
C THR A 6 -0.14 15.56 4.01
N ALA A 7 -0.33 14.27 4.27
CA ALA A 7 0.53 13.50 5.16
C ALA A 7 2.00 13.47 4.67
N LEU A 8 2.20 13.26 3.37
CA LEU A 8 3.55 13.23 2.78
C LEU A 8 4.23 14.61 2.78
N ALA A 9 3.47 15.69 2.59
CA ALA A 9 3.99 17.05 2.71
C ALA A 9 4.42 17.38 4.14
N GLU A 10 3.64 16.96 5.14
CA GLU A 10 3.99 17.12 6.56
C GLU A 10 5.27 16.38 6.94
N LEU A 11 5.41 15.11 6.51
CA LEU A 11 6.63 14.33 6.73
C LEU A 11 7.85 14.98 6.07
N LYS A 12 7.71 15.42 4.81
CA LYS A 12 8.78 16.13 4.10
C LYS A 12 9.22 17.40 4.84
N ASN A 13 8.27 18.19 5.36
CA ASN A 13 8.57 19.40 6.12
C ASN A 13 9.31 19.13 7.45
N LYS A 14 9.08 17.96 8.04
CA LYS A 14 9.78 17.48 9.25
C LYS A 14 11.11 16.80 8.94
N GLY A 15 11.42 16.52 7.67
CA GLY A 15 12.57 15.72 7.27
C GLY A 15 12.44 14.23 7.63
N GLU A 16 11.21 13.75 7.82
CA GLU A 16 10.92 12.38 8.21
C GLU A 16 10.60 11.49 6.99
N LYS A 17 10.93 10.20 7.12
CA LYS A 17 10.58 9.17 6.13
C LYS A 17 9.18 8.61 6.41
N ALA A 18 8.44 8.32 5.32
CA ALA A 18 7.12 7.71 5.42
C ALA A 18 7.22 6.21 5.74
N LEU A 19 6.33 5.73 6.62
CA LEU A 19 6.04 4.32 6.83
C LEU A 19 4.65 4.02 6.31
N ILE A 20 4.57 3.16 5.30
CA ILE A 20 3.31 2.63 4.76
C ILE A 20 3.21 1.17 5.16
N THR A 21 2.07 0.75 5.69
CA THR A 21 1.83 -0.64 6.08
C THR A 21 0.66 -1.23 5.30
N PHE A 22 0.75 -2.52 5.00
CA PHE A 22 -0.28 -3.24 4.27
C PHE A 22 -0.85 -4.38 5.12
N ILE A 23 -2.17 -4.57 5.03
CA ILE A 23 -2.87 -5.75 5.55
C ILE A 23 -3.93 -6.22 4.54
N THR A 24 -4.32 -7.50 4.64
CA THR A 24 -5.46 -8.04 3.89
C THR A 24 -6.75 -7.83 4.69
N ALA A 25 -7.76 -7.19 4.08
CA ALA A 25 -9.06 -6.98 4.71
C ALA A 25 -9.75 -8.33 4.99
N GLY A 26 -10.31 -8.49 6.20
CA GLY A 26 -11.02 -9.69 6.60
C GLY A 26 -10.13 -10.86 7.01
N ASP A 27 -8.84 -10.66 7.18
CA ASP A 27 -7.91 -11.64 7.73
C ASP A 27 -7.49 -11.25 9.16
N PRO A 28 -7.88 -11.97 10.22
CA PRO A 28 -8.79 -13.12 10.24
C PRO A 28 -10.28 -12.75 10.11
N ASP A 29 -10.67 -11.51 10.36
CA ASP A 29 -12.01 -10.95 10.18
C ASP A 29 -11.96 -9.42 10.05
N LEU A 30 -13.07 -8.78 9.65
CA LEU A 30 -13.14 -7.34 9.43
C LEU A 30 -13.04 -6.52 10.73
N GLU A 31 -13.56 -7.03 11.85
CA GLU A 31 -13.44 -6.35 13.15
C GLU A 31 -11.97 -6.27 13.59
N THR A 32 -11.24 -7.36 13.43
CA THR A 32 -9.79 -7.40 13.72
C THR A 32 -9.02 -6.54 12.74
N THR A 33 -9.40 -6.52 11.45
CA THR A 33 -8.79 -5.63 10.45
C THR A 33 -8.94 -4.16 10.85
N GLU A 34 -10.12 -3.73 11.29
CA GLU A 34 -10.34 -2.36 11.76
C GLU A 34 -9.43 -2.00 12.95
N LYS A 35 -9.31 -2.90 13.94
CA LYS A 35 -8.41 -2.72 15.09
C LYS A 35 -6.95 -2.65 14.66
N LEU A 36 -6.52 -3.49 13.72
CA LEU A 36 -5.17 -3.49 13.17
C LEU A 36 -4.83 -2.18 12.47
N VAL A 37 -5.75 -1.64 11.66
CA VAL A 37 -5.54 -0.35 10.99
C VAL A 37 -5.30 0.77 12.01
N LEU A 38 -6.13 0.85 13.05
CA LEU A 38 -5.98 1.86 14.09
C LEU A 38 -4.68 1.67 14.88
N GLU A 39 -4.36 0.45 15.27
CA GLU A 39 -3.13 0.11 15.99
C GLU A 39 -1.88 0.45 15.17
N MET A 40 -1.88 0.18 13.85
CA MET A 40 -0.77 0.57 12.97
C MET A 40 -0.62 2.08 12.92
N PHE A 41 -1.70 2.84 12.85
CA PHE A 41 -1.66 4.30 12.88
C PHE A 41 -1.15 4.85 14.22
N ASP A 42 -1.57 4.29 15.34
CA ASP A 42 -1.16 4.70 16.68
C ASP A 42 0.33 4.42 16.94
N ASN A 43 0.89 3.43 16.25
CA ASN A 43 2.29 3.05 16.37
C ASN A 43 3.21 3.56 15.24
N GLY A 44 2.74 4.51 14.42
CA GLY A 44 3.61 5.28 13.53
C GLY A 44 3.49 4.97 12.05
N SER A 45 2.52 4.16 11.62
CA SER A 45 2.17 4.10 10.19
C SER A 45 1.60 5.46 9.76
N ASP A 46 2.06 5.97 8.63
CA ASP A 46 1.60 7.23 8.08
C ASP A 46 0.45 7.04 7.09
N ILE A 47 0.47 5.91 6.38
CA ILE A 47 -0.54 5.47 5.41
C ILE A 47 -0.78 3.98 5.61
N VAL A 48 -2.04 3.52 5.48
CA VAL A 48 -2.36 2.09 5.49
C VAL A 48 -2.97 1.69 4.15
N GLU A 49 -2.39 0.63 3.57
CA GLU A 49 -2.90 -0.06 2.41
C GLU A 49 -3.76 -1.24 2.85
N ILE A 50 -5.00 -1.29 2.41
CA ILE A 50 -5.96 -2.34 2.69
C ILE A 50 -6.11 -3.18 1.43
N GLY A 51 -5.56 -4.40 1.46
CA GLY A 51 -5.70 -5.36 0.37
C GLY A 51 -7.11 -5.94 0.32
N VAL A 52 -7.78 -5.79 -0.80
CA VAL A 52 -9.06 -6.45 -1.06
C VAL A 52 -8.79 -7.90 -1.45
N PRO A 53 -9.31 -8.89 -0.71
CA PRO A 53 -9.03 -10.30 -0.99
C PRO A 53 -9.49 -10.71 -2.38
N PHE A 54 -8.66 -11.49 -3.08
CA PHE A 54 -8.92 -11.95 -4.44
C PHE A 54 -8.52 -13.42 -4.60
N SER A 55 -9.31 -14.19 -5.35
CA SER A 55 -9.11 -15.64 -5.51
C SER A 55 -7.95 -16.02 -6.42
N ASP A 56 -7.61 -15.15 -7.39
CA ASP A 56 -6.68 -15.46 -8.47
C ASP A 56 -5.54 -14.42 -8.60
N PRO A 57 -4.81 -14.12 -7.49
CA PRO A 57 -3.80 -13.07 -7.47
C PRO A 57 -2.58 -13.44 -8.33
N VAL A 58 -2.11 -12.51 -9.17
CA VAL A 58 -0.94 -12.68 -10.04
C VAL A 58 0.30 -11.89 -9.57
N ALA A 59 0.09 -10.87 -8.72
CA ALA A 59 1.17 -10.00 -8.25
C ALA A 59 1.64 -10.29 -6.82
N GLU A 60 1.00 -11.22 -6.11
CA GLU A 60 1.22 -11.46 -4.68
C GLU A 60 1.94 -12.78 -4.42
N GLY A 61 2.79 -12.78 -3.37
CA GLY A 61 3.44 -13.97 -2.87
C GLY A 61 2.53 -14.79 -1.94
N LYS A 62 2.98 -16.00 -1.63
CA LYS A 62 2.24 -17.01 -0.85
C LYS A 62 1.62 -16.46 0.46
N THR A 63 2.31 -15.56 1.15
CA THR A 63 1.83 -14.98 2.43
C THR A 63 0.52 -14.22 2.23
N ILE A 64 0.48 -13.34 1.22
CA ILE A 64 -0.71 -12.53 0.93
C ILE A 64 -1.81 -13.39 0.29
N GLN A 65 -1.46 -14.34 -0.58
CA GLN A 65 -2.41 -15.30 -1.15
C GLN A 65 -3.15 -16.09 -0.07
N LEU A 66 -2.43 -16.60 0.94
CA LEU A 66 -3.04 -17.33 2.06
C LEU A 66 -3.93 -16.44 2.93
N ALA A 67 -3.56 -15.16 3.12
CA ALA A 67 -4.40 -14.21 3.83
C ALA A 67 -5.71 -13.93 3.05
N SER A 68 -5.61 -13.75 1.73
CA SER A 68 -6.78 -13.60 0.84
C SER A 68 -7.71 -14.82 0.92
N LEU A 69 -7.15 -16.03 0.91
CA LEU A 69 -7.95 -17.27 1.04
C LEU A 69 -8.71 -17.29 2.38
N ARG A 70 -8.03 -17.05 3.53
CA ARG A 70 -8.69 -17.00 4.84
C ARG A 70 -9.82 -15.99 4.88
N SER A 71 -9.59 -14.80 4.33
CA SER A 71 -10.60 -13.75 4.25
C SER A 71 -11.80 -14.16 3.40
N LEU A 72 -11.56 -14.74 2.21
CA LEU A 72 -12.62 -15.20 1.31
C LEU A 72 -13.44 -16.36 1.89
N GLU A 73 -12.82 -17.27 2.66
CA GLU A 73 -13.52 -18.35 3.38
C GLU A 73 -14.57 -17.80 4.36
N HIS A 74 -14.36 -16.61 4.91
CA HIS A 74 -15.33 -15.91 5.77
C HIS A 74 -16.33 -15.03 4.98
N GLY A 75 -16.29 -15.06 3.64
CA GLY A 75 -17.21 -14.34 2.77
C GLY A 75 -16.97 -12.84 2.69
N THR A 76 -15.76 -12.38 3.02
CA THR A 76 -15.38 -10.97 2.91
C THR A 76 -15.56 -10.48 1.47
N ASN A 77 -16.22 -9.33 1.33
CA ASN A 77 -16.48 -8.72 0.04
C ASN A 77 -16.31 -7.19 0.09
N LEU A 78 -16.25 -6.55 -1.07
CA LEU A 78 -15.98 -5.13 -1.20
C LEU A 78 -17.01 -4.24 -0.49
N THR A 79 -18.29 -4.62 -0.46
CA THR A 79 -19.34 -3.86 0.24
C THR A 79 -19.09 -3.82 1.75
N GLN A 80 -18.67 -4.95 2.34
CA GLN A 80 -18.32 -5.03 3.75
C GLN A 80 -17.04 -4.25 4.06
N ILE A 81 -16.06 -4.25 3.14
CA ILE A 81 -14.84 -3.47 3.28
C ILE A 81 -15.17 -1.96 3.28
N PHE A 82 -16.05 -1.49 2.41
CA PHE A 82 -16.52 -0.10 2.45
C PHE A 82 -17.24 0.25 3.76
N GLY A 83 -18.01 -0.68 4.34
CA GLY A 83 -18.62 -0.49 5.66
C GLY A 83 -17.58 -0.36 6.78
N MET A 84 -16.52 -1.17 6.74
CA MET A 84 -15.39 -1.07 7.66
C MET A 84 -14.65 0.27 7.51
N VAL A 85 -14.39 0.71 6.27
CA VAL A 85 -13.75 2.02 6.00
C VAL A 85 -14.59 3.18 6.55
N GLU A 86 -15.92 3.13 6.39
CA GLU A 86 -16.82 4.13 6.97
C GLU A 86 -16.73 4.17 8.52
N SER A 87 -16.57 3.01 9.17
CA SER A 87 -16.32 2.93 10.61
C SER A 87 -14.95 3.53 10.99
N LEU A 88 -13.91 3.20 10.24
CA LEU A 88 -12.56 3.76 10.41
C LEU A 88 -12.57 5.30 10.30
N ARG A 89 -13.30 5.87 9.33
CA ARG A 89 -13.35 7.33 9.13
C ARG A 89 -13.97 8.11 10.29
N LYS A 90 -14.74 7.46 11.15
CA LYS A 90 -15.22 8.06 12.41
C LYS A 90 -14.13 8.17 13.48
N LYS A 91 -12.97 7.50 13.27
CA LYS A 91 -11.90 7.35 14.25
C LYS A 91 -10.55 7.90 13.77
N THR A 92 -10.34 8.04 12.47
CA THR A 92 -9.06 8.50 11.91
C THR A 92 -9.24 9.31 10.63
N GLU A 93 -8.41 10.35 10.49
CA GLU A 93 -8.25 11.14 9.27
C GLU A 93 -6.97 10.75 8.49
N LYS A 94 -6.21 9.76 8.96
CA LYS A 94 -5.00 9.31 8.25
C LYS A 94 -5.33 8.63 6.93
N PRO A 95 -4.43 8.68 5.92
CA PRO A 95 -4.69 8.15 4.58
C PRO A 95 -4.95 6.65 4.54
N LEU A 96 -5.99 6.24 3.80
CA LEU A 96 -6.34 4.84 3.51
C LEU A 96 -6.33 4.60 2.01
N ILE A 97 -5.64 3.55 1.59
CA ILE A 97 -5.52 3.13 0.20
C ILE A 97 -6.13 1.73 0.06
N LEU A 98 -6.90 1.48 -1.00
CA LEU A 98 -7.28 0.12 -1.38
C LEU A 98 -6.28 -0.43 -2.40
N MET A 99 -5.77 -1.65 -2.15
CA MET A 99 -5.01 -2.41 -3.15
C MET A 99 -5.87 -3.56 -3.64
N MET A 100 -6.10 -3.63 -4.95
CA MET A 100 -7.01 -4.61 -5.53
C MET A 100 -6.77 -4.84 -7.02
N TYR A 101 -7.27 -5.95 -7.53
CA TYR A 101 -7.19 -6.32 -8.94
C TYR A 101 -8.26 -5.62 -9.77
N VAL A 102 -7.92 -5.25 -11.01
CA VAL A 102 -8.79 -4.49 -11.93
C VAL A 102 -10.13 -5.18 -12.17
N ASN A 103 -10.13 -6.50 -12.29
CA ASN A 103 -11.37 -7.27 -12.52
C ASN A 103 -12.40 -7.08 -11.39
N THR A 104 -11.97 -6.88 -10.15
CA THR A 104 -12.87 -6.61 -9.03
C THR A 104 -13.56 -5.26 -9.20
N ILE A 105 -12.84 -4.24 -9.69
CA ILE A 105 -13.39 -2.92 -9.98
C ILE A 105 -14.42 -3.00 -11.11
N PHE A 106 -14.07 -3.67 -12.22
CA PHE A 106 -14.96 -3.82 -13.38
C PHE A 106 -16.25 -4.57 -13.01
N ARG A 107 -16.16 -5.66 -12.26
CA ARG A 107 -17.33 -6.42 -11.79
C ARG A 107 -18.22 -5.63 -10.83
N PHE A 108 -17.64 -4.78 -10.01
CA PHE A 108 -18.39 -3.92 -9.09
C PHE A 108 -19.06 -2.74 -9.81
N GLY A 109 -18.52 -2.34 -10.95
CA GLY A 109 -18.86 -1.17 -11.75
C GLY A 109 -17.94 0.00 -11.42
N THR A 110 -17.13 0.42 -12.40
CA THR A 110 -16.04 1.40 -12.23
C THR A 110 -16.53 2.73 -11.64
N GLU A 111 -17.58 3.32 -12.20
CA GLU A 111 -18.17 4.59 -11.71
C GLU A 111 -18.67 4.45 -10.25
N LYS A 112 -19.41 3.37 -9.97
CA LYS A 112 -19.92 3.07 -8.64
C LYS A 112 -18.81 2.88 -7.63
N PHE A 113 -17.74 2.19 -8.01
CA PHE A 113 -16.58 1.95 -7.16
C PHE A 113 -15.91 3.25 -6.73
N PHE A 114 -15.55 4.12 -7.68
CA PHE A 114 -14.90 5.39 -7.37
C PHE A 114 -15.82 6.37 -6.63
N GLY A 115 -17.12 6.34 -6.94
CA GLY A 115 -18.14 7.09 -6.19
C GLY A 115 -18.18 6.68 -4.72
N LEU A 116 -18.17 5.37 -4.43
CA LEU A 116 -18.11 4.84 -3.05
C LEU A 116 -16.75 5.11 -2.38
N CYS A 117 -15.64 5.04 -3.10
CA CYS A 117 -14.33 5.43 -2.55
C CYS A 117 -14.39 6.86 -1.98
N LYS A 118 -14.92 7.81 -2.75
CA LYS A 118 -15.12 9.18 -2.31
C LYS A 118 -16.07 9.29 -1.12
N GLU A 119 -17.24 8.66 -1.21
CA GLU A 119 -18.28 8.70 -0.17
C GLU A 119 -17.78 8.13 1.16
N LYS A 120 -17.07 6.99 1.13
CA LYS A 120 -16.58 6.30 2.33
C LYS A 120 -15.21 6.80 2.79
N GLY A 121 -14.56 7.68 2.01
CA GLY A 121 -13.33 8.35 2.41
C GLY A 121 -12.04 7.56 2.13
N ILE A 122 -12.00 6.74 1.09
CA ILE A 122 -10.75 6.21 0.53
C ILE A 122 -10.00 7.35 -0.16
N ASP A 123 -8.69 7.38 -0.03
CA ASP A 123 -7.82 8.43 -0.54
C ASP A 123 -7.10 8.02 -1.82
N GLY A 124 -6.82 6.75 -1.99
CA GLY A 124 -6.14 6.23 -3.16
C GLY A 124 -6.45 4.78 -3.47
N VAL A 125 -6.05 4.36 -4.67
CA VAL A 125 -6.12 2.97 -5.12
C VAL A 125 -4.80 2.53 -5.74
N ILE A 126 -4.45 1.26 -5.54
CA ILE A 126 -3.34 0.56 -6.19
C ILE A 126 -3.94 -0.62 -6.95
N VAL A 127 -3.68 -0.69 -8.26
CA VAL A 127 -4.18 -1.75 -9.13
C VAL A 127 -2.98 -2.41 -9.83
N PRO A 128 -2.38 -3.46 -9.22
CA PRO A 128 -1.08 -3.97 -9.65
C PRO A 128 -1.11 -4.72 -10.99
N ASP A 129 -2.27 -5.13 -11.48
CA ASP A 129 -2.49 -5.81 -12.75
C ASP A 129 -2.99 -4.89 -13.87
N LEU A 130 -3.08 -3.57 -13.64
CA LEU A 130 -3.38 -2.59 -14.67
C LEU A 130 -2.07 -1.94 -15.16
N PRO A 131 -1.63 -2.22 -16.39
CA PRO A 131 -0.44 -1.58 -16.96
C PRO A 131 -0.59 -0.06 -17.05
N PHE A 132 0.52 0.64 -16.97
CA PHE A 132 0.54 2.11 -17.08
C PHE A 132 -0.10 2.61 -18.39
N GLU A 133 0.07 1.86 -19.46
CA GLU A 133 -0.48 2.16 -20.81
C GLU A 133 -2.02 2.05 -20.87
N GLU A 134 -2.62 1.27 -19.94
CA GLU A 134 -4.07 1.05 -19.87
C GLU A 134 -4.73 1.86 -18.74
N ARG A 135 -3.99 2.73 -18.07
CA ARG A 135 -4.48 3.51 -16.92
C ARG A 135 -5.73 4.34 -17.21
N ASP A 136 -5.93 4.74 -18.47
CA ASP A 136 -7.07 5.54 -18.90
C ASP A 136 -8.42 4.83 -18.69
N GLU A 137 -8.42 3.51 -18.50
CA GLU A 137 -9.60 2.73 -18.11
C GLU A 137 -10.16 3.13 -16.74
N LEU A 138 -9.30 3.59 -15.83
CA LEU A 138 -9.69 3.96 -14.46
C LEU A 138 -9.45 5.45 -14.14
N GLN A 139 -8.44 6.07 -14.74
CA GLN A 139 -7.96 7.41 -14.38
C GLN A 139 -9.04 8.49 -14.40
N PRO A 140 -9.93 8.59 -15.43
CA PRO A 140 -10.98 9.60 -15.43
C PRO A 140 -11.96 9.48 -14.25
N TYR A 141 -12.27 8.25 -13.84
CA TYR A 141 -13.16 8.00 -12.70
C TYR A 141 -12.48 8.34 -11.37
N ALA A 142 -11.19 8.03 -11.24
CA ALA A 142 -10.40 8.38 -10.07
C ALA A 142 -10.30 9.90 -9.91
N ASP A 143 -9.92 10.62 -10.97
CA ASP A 143 -9.77 12.08 -10.98
C ASP A 143 -11.09 12.80 -10.66
N ASN A 144 -12.21 12.38 -11.25
CA ASN A 144 -13.53 12.95 -10.99
C ASN A 144 -13.99 12.78 -9.54
N ASN A 145 -13.45 11.79 -8.83
CA ASN A 145 -13.79 11.52 -7.43
C ASN A 145 -12.70 11.96 -6.44
N GLY A 146 -11.58 12.52 -6.91
CA GLY A 146 -10.46 12.97 -6.06
C GLY A 146 -9.68 11.81 -5.43
N ILE A 147 -9.76 10.62 -6.03
CA ILE A 147 -9.02 9.42 -5.63
C ILE A 147 -7.70 9.37 -6.39
N ILE A 148 -6.61 9.13 -5.69
CA ILE A 148 -5.29 9.01 -6.31
C ILE A 148 -5.07 7.58 -6.80
N SER A 149 -4.88 7.39 -8.11
CA SER A 149 -4.34 6.15 -8.66
C SER A 149 -2.83 6.15 -8.46
N ILE A 150 -2.34 5.27 -7.58
CA ILE A 150 -0.92 5.17 -7.28
C ILE A 150 -0.23 4.35 -8.37
N SER A 151 0.77 4.95 -9.00
CA SER A 151 1.56 4.28 -10.03
C SER A 151 2.62 3.36 -9.43
N LEU A 152 2.78 2.17 -10.02
CA LEU A 152 3.84 1.22 -9.65
C LEU A 152 4.96 1.27 -10.70
N VAL A 153 6.20 1.20 -10.22
CA VAL A 153 7.38 1.10 -11.07
C VAL A 153 8.28 -0.04 -10.58
N ALA A 154 8.79 -0.83 -11.52
CA ALA A 154 9.74 -1.91 -11.28
C ALA A 154 11.08 -1.59 -11.97
N PRO A 155 12.22 -2.19 -11.56
CA PRO A 155 13.49 -2.03 -12.24
C PRO A 155 13.42 -2.70 -13.65
N THR A 156 12.98 -1.90 -14.62
CA THR A 156 12.82 -2.26 -16.03
C THR A 156 13.67 -1.34 -16.92
N SER A 157 13.24 -1.00 -18.13
CA SER A 157 13.93 -0.04 -18.97
C SER A 157 13.87 1.39 -18.40
N HIS A 158 14.93 2.18 -18.55
CA HIS A 158 15.01 3.57 -18.08
C HIS A 158 13.86 4.43 -18.63
N GLN A 159 13.51 4.26 -19.92
CA GLN A 159 12.44 5.04 -20.54
C GLN A 159 11.10 4.78 -19.85
N ARG A 160 10.76 3.52 -19.57
CA ARG A 160 9.52 3.17 -18.89
C ARG A 160 9.46 3.72 -17.46
N ILE A 161 10.60 3.68 -16.74
CA ILE A 161 10.70 4.29 -15.41
C ILE A 161 10.41 5.79 -15.48
N ALA A 162 11.01 6.49 -16.46
CA ALA A 162 10.83 7.92 -16.65
C ALA A 162 9.36 8.27 -16.99
N ASP A 163 8.73 7.53 -17.89
CA ASP A 163 7.34 7.77 -18.32
C ASP A 163 6.37 7.64 -17.13
N ILE A 164 6.50 6.57 -16.34
CA ILE A 164 5.67 6.34 -15.16
C ILE A 164 5.93 7.40 -14.09
N ALA A 165 7.21 7.70 -13.81
CA ALA A 165 7.62 8.63 -12.76
C ALA A 165 7.16 10.07 -13.02
N ASN A 166 7.19 10.52 -14.28
CA ASN A 166 6.76 11.86 -14.65
C ASN A 166 5.27 12.13 -14.43
N GLU A 167 4.43 11.09 -14.52
CA GLU A 167 2.98 11.20 -14.40
C GLU A 167 2.44 10.72 -13.05
N ALA A 168 3.31 10.24 -12.15
CA ALA A 168 2.92 9.76 -10.84
C ALA A 168 2.22 10.84 -9.99
N LYS A 169 1.16 10.44 -9.28
CA LYS A 169 0.41 11.27 -8.33
C LYS A 169 0.50 10.69 -6.91
N GLY A 170 0.39 11.53 -5.89
CA GLY A 170 0.49 11.12 -4.48
C GLY A 170 1.89 10.65 -4.11
N PHE A 171 2.22 9.42 -4.46
CA PHE A 171 3.58 8.87 -4.40
C PHE A 171 3.81 7.84 -5.51
N LEU A 172 5.08 7.56 -5.79
CA LEU A 172 5.47 6.50 -6.70
C LEU A 172 5.80 5.23 -5.90
N TYR A 173 5.06 4.14 -6.14
CA TYR A 173 5.33 2.84 -5.53
C TYR A 173 6.44 2.13 -6.29
N SER A 174 7.62 2.06 -5.71
CA SER A 174 8.79 1.39 -6.32
C SER A 174 8.90 -0.03 -5.81
N VAL A 175 8.69 -1.01 -6.69
CA VAL A 175 8.90 -2.41 -6.33
C VAL A 175 10.39 -2.75 -6.43
N SER A 176 10.94 -3.39 -5.40
CA SER A 176 12.39 -3.65 -5.32
C SER A 176 12.89 -4.76 -6.27
N SER A 177 12.00 -5.43 -6.97
CA SER A 177 12.34 -6.48 -7.94
C SER A 177 11.17 -6.79 -8.87
N THR A 178 11.45 -7.44 -10.01
CA THR A 178 10.46 -7.91 -10.98
C THR A 178 9.72 -9.20 -10.59
N GLY A 179 9.89 -9.69 -9.36
CA GLY A 179 9.21 -10.89 -8.84
C GLY A 179 8.00 -10.57 -7.97
N VAL A 180 7.27 -11.60 -7.53
CA VAL A 180 6.11 -11.47 -6.63
C VAL A 180 6.51 -11.07 -5.20
N THR A 181 5.55 -10.58 -4.41
CA THR A 181 5.72 -10.20 -3.00
C THR A 181 6.25 -11.34 -2.13
N GLY A 182 7.10 -11.01 -1.16
CA GLY A 182 7.64 -11.98 -0.20
C GLY A 182 8.86 -11.42 0.52
N THR A 183 9.20 -11.98 1.69
CA THR A 183 10.40 -11.60 2.44
C THR A 183 11.65 -12.15 1.75
N ARG A 184 12.67 -11.31 1.55
CA ARG A 184 13.92 -11.67 0.86
C ARG A 184 15.15 -11.35 1.73
N SER A 185 16.17 -12.19 1.62
CA SER A 185 17.45 -11.99 2.31
C SER A 185 18.49 -11.23 1.46
N LYS A 186 18.31 -11.17 0.14
CA LYS A 186 19.21 -10.45 -0.78
C LYS A 186 18.43 -9.80 -1.91
N PHE A 187 18.85 -8.59 -2.30
CA PHE A 187 18.37 -7.87 -3.46
C PHE A 187 19.42 -7.93 -4.57
N THR A 188 18.99 -8.16 -5.81
CA THR A 188 19.85 -8.19 -7.01
C THR A 188 19.79 -6.89 -7.79
N THR A 189 18.88 -5.97 -7.43
CA THR A 189 18.69 -4.67 -8.07
C THR A 189 19.79 -3.71 -7.65
N ASP A 190 20.37 -2.99 -8.60
CA ASP A 190 21.18 -1.80 -8.32
C ASP A 190 20.26 -0.66 -7.91
N PHE A 191 20.15 -0.40 -6.62
CA PHE A 191 19.26 0.61 -6.07
C PHE A 191 19.74 2.03 -6.34
N ASP A 192 21.04 2.26 -6.43
CA ASP A 192 21.59 3.59 -6.73
C ASP A 192 21.20 4.01 -8.14
N GLU A 193 21.32 3.12 -9.12
CA GLU A 193 20.89 3.37 -10.49
C GLU A 193 19.36 3.54 -10.59
N PHE A 194 18.60 2.60 -10.01
CA PHE A 194 17.13 2.60 -10.06
C PHE A 194 16.50 3.84 -9.41
N PHE A 195 16.90 4.16 -8.18
CA PHE A 195 16.37 5.35 -7.51
C PHE A 195 16.98 6.64 -8.05
N GLY A 196 18.20 6.59 -8.63
CA GLY A 196 18.78 7.69 -9.38
C GLY A 196 17.91 8.07 -10.58
N GLU A 197 17.40 7.08 -11.34
CA GLU A 197 16.47 7.32 -12.45
C GLU A 197 15.13 7.91 -11.98
N ILE A 198 14.56 7.34 -10.91
CA ILE A 198 13.32 7.84 -10.31
C ILE A 198 13.50 9.31 -9.88
N LYS A 199 14.54 9.65 -9.15
CA LYS A 199 14.80 11.02 -8.66
C LYS A 199 14.93 12.05 -9.77
N ARG A 200 15.44 11.67 -10.94
CA ARG A 200 15.55 12.58 -12.09
C ARG A 200 14.20 12.93 -12.72
N ASN A 201 13.22 12.03 -12.64
CA ASN A 201 11.96 12.12 -13.38
C ASN A 201 10.72 12.31 -12.48
N CYS A 202 10.77 11.88 -11.21
CA CYS A 202 9.62 11.88 -10.32
C CYS A 202 9.47 13.22 -9.58
N LYS A 203 8.25 13.75 -9.56
CA LYS A 203 7.90 15.00 -8.84
C LYS A 203 7.23 14.74 -7.49
N VAL A 204 6.81 13.50 -7.26
CA VAL A 204 6.17 13.06 -6.00
C VAL A 204 7.15 12.20 -5.20
N PRO A 205 6.92 12.00 -3.87
CA PRO A 205 7.76 11.10 -3.08
C PRO A 205 7.79 9.69 -3.65
N ALA A 206 8.95 9.03 -3.60
CA ALA A 206 9.11 7.63 -4.00
C ALA A 206 9.16 6.72 -2.76
N MET A 207 8.33 5.70 -2.74
CA MET A 207 8.26 4.69 -1.67
C MET A 207 8.76 3.36 -2.18
N VAL A 208 9.50 2.61 -1.37
CA VAL A 208 9.98 1.28 -1.74
C VAL A 208 9.21 0.20 -1.00
N GLY A 209 8.68 -0.73 -1.76
CA GLY A 209 7.99 -1.92 -1.27
C GLY A 209 8.66 -3.21 -1.74
N PHE A 210 8.16 -4.34 -1.23
CA PHE A 210 8.63 -5.70 -1.46
C PHE A 210 9.89 -6.12 -0.70
N GLY A 211 9.72 -7.12 0.15
CA GLY A 211 10.80 -7.85 0.77
C GLY A 211 11.29 -7.28 2.10
N ILE A 212 10.84 -6.11 2.51
CA ILE A 212 11.18 -5.55 3.82
C ILE A 212 10.49 -6.37 4.91
N SER A 213 11.29 -6.98 5.78
CA SER A 213 10.82 -7.91 6.80
C SER A 213 11.19 -7.55 8.24
N ASP A 214 12.08 -6.59 8.42
CA ASP A 214 12.61 -6.19 9.72
C ASP A 214 13.05 -4.71 9.73
N PRO A 215 13.30 -4.11 10.93
CA PRO A 215 13.70 -2.72 11.08
C PRO A 215 15.03 -2.37 10.41
N GLU A 216 16.00 -3.29 10.35
CA GLU A 216 17.32 -3.03 9.74
C GLU A 216 17.17 -2.86 8.23
N GLN A 217 16.38 -3.73 7.60
CA GLN A 217 16.07 -3.60 6.18
C GLN A 217 15.28 -2.32 5.89
N ALA A 218 14.30 -1.98 6.75
CA ALA A 218 13.54 -0.74 6.61
C ALA A 218 14.46 0.48 6.66
N LYS A 219 15.37 0.56 7.63
CA LYS A 219 16.39 1.62 7.75
C LYS A 219 17.27 1.69 6.51
N LYS A 220 17.79 0.57 6.05
CA LYS A 220 18.66 0.52 4.86
C LYS A 220 17.92 1.03 3.62
N MET A 221 16.68 0.56 3.40
CA MET A 221 15.91 0.91 2.21
C MET A 221 15.43 2.36 2.24
N SER A 222 15.09 2.91 3.40
CA SER A 222 14.70 4.33 3.54
C SER A 222 15.83 5.30 3.17
N GLY A 223 17.08 4.87 3.14
CA GLY A 223 18.22 5.66 2.67
C GLY A 223 18.18 5.98 1.16
N TYR A 224 17.50 5.17 0.36
CA TYR A 224 17.40 5.35 -1.09
C TYR A 224 16.21 6.22 -1.53
N CYS A 225 15.15 6.30 -0.72
CA CYS A 225 13.84 6.85 -1.11
C CYS A 225 13.20 7.68 0.04
N ASP A 226 11.96 8.11 -0.16
CA ASP A 226 11.23 8.98 0.77
C ASP A 226 10.43 8.19 1.82
N GLY A 227 10.34 6.87 1.68
CA GLY A 227 9.68 6.02 2.66
C GLY A 227 9.65 4.55 2.26
N VAL A 228 9.17 3.70 3.15
CA VAL A 228 9.13 2.26 2.99
C VAL A 228 7.71 1.72 3.12
N ILE A 229 7.44 0.62 2.40
CA ILE A 229 6.15 -0.09 2.42
C ILE A 229 6.40 -1.50 2.95
N VAL A 230 5.69 -1.88 4.01
CA VAL A 230 5.85 -3.16 4.71
C VAL A 230 4.52 -3.89 4.76
N GLY A 231 4.42 -4.99 4.03
CA GLY A 231 3.19 -5.79 3.94
C GLY A 231 3.36 -7.20 4.48
N SER A 232 4.07 -8.06 3.75
CA SER A 232 4.15 -9.51 4.06
C SER A 232 4.60 -9.82 5.49
N ALA A 233 5.42 -8.98 6.10
CA ALA A 233 5.86 -9.16 7.49
C ALA A 233 4.71 -8.90 8.47
N VAL A 234 3.89 -7.87 8.24
CA VAL A 234 2.68 -7.59 9.02
C VAL A 234 1.68 -8.73 8.88
N VAL A 235 1.39 -9.15 7.64
CA VAL A 235 0.45 -10.25 7.36
C VAL A 235 0.89 -11.57 7.97
N LYS A 236 2.21 -11.85 8.08
CA LYS A 236 2.72 -13.01 8.80
C LYS A 236 2.38 -12.99 10.28
N ILE A 237 2.52 -11.84 10.95
CA ILE A 237 2.15 -11.69 12.36
C ILE A 237 0.64 -11.94 12.53
N VAL A 238 -0.19 -11.40 11.62
CA VAL A 238 -1.63 -11.66 11.63
C VAL A 238 -1.93 -13.14 11.45
N ALA A 239 -1.27 -13.81 10.51
CA ALA A 239 -1.45 -15.25 10.28
C ALA A 239 -1.05 -16.13 11.47
N GLU A 240 -0.01 -15.71 12.22
CA GLU A 240 0.48 -16.46 13.38
C GLU A 240 -0.40 -16.30 14.64
N TYR A 241 -0.89 -15.06 14.88
CA TYR A 241 -1.57 -14.73 16.13
C TYR A 241 -3.09 -14.49 15.97
N GLY A 242 -3.62 -14.47 14.76
CA GLY A 242 -5.05 -14.27 14.50
C GLY A 242 -5.58 -13.00 15.18
N LYS A 243 -6.62 -13.11 15.97
CA LYS A 243 -7.22 -11.97 16.71
C LYS A 243 -6.30 -11.34 17.75
N GLU A 244 -5.32 -12.10 18.26
CA GLU A 244 -4.33 -11.63 19.24
C GLU A 244 -3.15 -10.91 18.57
N SER A 245 -3.19 -10.72 17.27
CA SER A 245 -2.11 -10.06 16.49
C SER A 245 -2.03 -8.54 16.72
N VAL A 246 -3.13 -7.89 17.14
CA VAL A 246 -3.22 -6.42 17.21
C VAL A 246 -2.04 -5.79 17.96
N PRO A 247 -1.76 -6.12 19.25
CA PRO A 247 -0.64 -5.50 19.96
C PRO A 247 0.72 -5.88 19.36
N LYS A 248 0.86 -7.07 18.79
CA LYS A 248 2.12 -7.53 18.18
C LYS A 248 2.43 -6.78 16.89
N VAL A 249 1.40 -6.49 16.08
CA VAL A 249 1.53 -5.65 14.90
C VAL A 249 1.90 -4.21 15.31
N GLY A 250 1.28 -3.67 16.37
CA GLY A 250 1.64 -2.36 16.92
C GLY A 250 3.11 -2.27 17.32
N GLU A 251 3.60 -3.22 18.12
CA GLU A 251 5.01 -3.30 18.51
C GLU A 251 5.96 -3.37 17.30
N PHE A 252 5.61 -4.18 16.31
CA PHE A 252 6.40 -4.30 15.09
C PHE A 252 6.42 -3.00 14.28
N VAL A 253 5.26 -2.36 14.05
CA VAL A 253 5.16 -1.08 13.34
C VAL A 253 5.96 0.02 14.05
N LYS A 254 5.86 0.08 15.39
CA LYS A 254 6.65 1.01 16.20
C LYS A 254 8.14 0.83 16.02
N SER A 255 8.61 -0.42 15.95
CA SER A 255 10.02 -0.74 15.72
C SER A 255 10.50 -0.31 14.33
N LEU A 256 9.66 -0.48 13.30
CA LEU A 256 9.93 -0.01 11.94
C LEU A 256 10.02 1.51 11.86
N LYS A 257 9.00 2.22 12.43
CA LYS A 257 9.00 3.69 12.41
C LYS A 257 10.22 4.27 13.12
N LYS A 258 10.56 3.72 14.27
CA LYS A 258 11.77 4.12 15.00
C LYS A 258 13.02 3.97 14.13
N ALA A 259 13.19 2.83 13.45
CA ALA A 259 14.38 2.54 12.65
C ALA A 259 14.56 3.48 11.45
N ILE A 260 13.47 3.96 10.84
CA ILE A 260 13.54 4.88 9.68
C ILE A 260 13.58 6.36 10.08
N THR A 261 13.40 6.68 11.37
CA THR A 261 13.43 8.06 11.90
C THR A 261 14.79 8.37 12.57
N GLU A 262 15.50 7.35 13.06
CA GLU A 262 16.86 7.42 13.61
C GLU A 262 17.95 7.31 12.51
#